data_568f8c604afd7179bbe015e52dc239e5
#
_entry.id   568f8c604afd7179bbe015e52dc239e5
#
_cell.length_a   1.000
_cell.length_b   1.000
_cell.length_c   1.000
_cell.angle_alpha   90.00
_cell.angle_beta   90.00
_cell.angle_gamma   90.00
#
_symmetry.space_group_name_H-M   'P 1'
#
loop_
_entity.id
_entity.type
_entity.pdbx_description
1 polymer ?
#
loop_
_entity_poly.entity_id
_entity_poly.type
_entity_poly.pdbx_seq_one_letter_code
_entity_poly.pdbx_strand_id
1 'polypeptide(L)'
;MINSLRGAITYKGLSEVYLENRGIEWKLSVSERTARDLPAVGNEVKVYTYLHHREDQMELFGFAHVEERLLFHDLLRVSGIGPRQAVRILSGMGVQEFVKSLDADDVDSLSRIPGLGRKTAQKIILALRGRLTVLQEDGEEPKAFSEIITALADMGFDRQSAAKAVSSLIPEISGEFEDPASREKEIFRRAIVALSANQ
;
A
#
# COMPACT_ATOMS: atom_id res chain seq x y z
N MET A 1 3.93 12.42 11.70
CA MET A 1 2.80 11.93 10.88
C MET A 1 2.25 10.68 11.52
N ILE A 2 0.91 10.49 11.58
CA ILE A 2 0.30 9.30 12.19
C ILE A 2 0.28 8.19 11.13
N ASN A 3 1.06 7.13 11.32
CA ASN A 3 1.18 6.03 10.36
C ASN A 3 0.11 4.95 10.54
N SER A 4 -0.21 4.62 11.78
CA SER A 4 -1.26 3.67 12.14
C SER A 4 -1.75 3.93 13.54
N LEU A 5 -2.97 3.49 13.85
CA LEU A 5 -3.56 3.46 15.18
C LEU A 5 -3.90 2.02 15.54
N ARG A 6 -3.68 1.66 16.81
CA ARG A 6 -4.10 0.38 17.37
C ARG A 6 -4.99 0.64 18.57
N GLY A 7 -6.16 0.03 18.61
CA GLY A 7 -7.12 0.19 19.68
C GLY A 7 -8.39 -0.60 19.46
N ALA A 8 -9.36 -0.44 20.34
CA ALA A 8 -10.65 -1.08 20.24
C ALA A 8 -11.62 -0.27 19.37
N ILE A 9 -12.37 -0.92 18.51
CA ILE A 9 -13.44 -0.28 17.74
C ILE A 9 -14.59 0.03 18.68
N THR A 10 -14.98 1.31 18.78
CA THR A 10 -16.12 1.78 19.57
C THR A 10 -17.35 2.03 18.72
N TYR A 11 -17.17 2.36 17.45
CA TYR A 11 -18.24 2.55 16.47
C TYR A 11 -17.81 2.09 15.08
N LYS A 12 -18.73 1.50 14.34
CA LYS A 12 -18.49 1.02 12.98
C LYS A 12 -19.70 1.33 12.09
N GLY A 13 -19.53 2.34 11.21
CA GLY A 13 -20.48 2.71 10.17
C GLY A 13 -20.00 2.26 8.78
N LEU A 14 -20.70 2.69 7.72
CA LEU A 14 -20.35 2.35 6.34
C LEU A 14 -19.11 3.13 5.82
N SER A 15 -18.96 4.38 6.27
CA SER A 15 -17.91 5.29 5.78
C SER A 15 -17.06 5.89 6.91
N GLU A 16 -17.33 5.50 8.14
CA GLU A 16 -16.58 5.97 9.30
C GLU A 16 -16.49 4.89 10.37
N VAL A 17 -15.36 4.87 11.07
CA VAL A 17 -15.08 3.97 12.20
C VAL A 17 -14.46 4.80 13.32
N TYR A 18 -14.87 4.53 14.57
CA TYR A 18 -14.22 5.13 15.73
C TYR A 18 -13.38 4.07 16.43
N LEU A 19 -12.21 4.50 16.84
CA LEU A 19 -11.21 3.63 17.47
C LEU A 19 -10.70 4.31 18.74
N GLU A 20 -10.89 3.64 19.86
CA GLU A 20 -10.41 4.10 21.15
C GLU A 20 -8.99 3.58 21.40
N ASN A 21 -8.10 4.48 21.78
CA ASN A 21 -6.74 4.17 22.21
C ASN A 21 -6.39 5.00 23.45
N ARG A 22 -6.22 4.36 24.59
CA ARG A 22 -5.79 4.97 25.85
C ARG A 22 -6.59 6.22 26.28
N GLY A 23 -7.92 6.15 26.15
CA GLY A 23 -8.83 7.24 26.54
C GLY A 23 -9.01 8.30 25.45
N ILE A 24 -8.45 8.13 24.26
CA ILE A 24 -8.67 9.01 23.12
C ILE A 24 -9.47 8.26 22.07
N GLU A 25 -10.62 8.78 21.68
CA GLU A 25 -11.41 8.23 20.58
C GLU A 25 -11.09 8.95 19.28
N TRP A 26 -10.65 8.17 18.29
CA TRP A 26 -10.27 8.64 16.97
C TRP A 26 -11.35 8.35 15.94
N LYS A 27 -11.86 9.39 15.30
CA LYS A 27 -12.75 9.25 14.16
C LYS A 27 -11.94 9.05 12.88
N LEU A 28 -12.20 7.96 12.15
CA LEU A 28 -11.55 7.59 10.90
C LEU A 28 -12.58 7.59 9.77
N SER A 29 -12.32 8.35 8.71
CA SER A 29 -13.04 8.20 7.44
C SER A 29 -12.49 7.00 6.70
N VAL A 30 -13.32 6.05 6.31
CA VAL A 30 -12.92 4.77 5.70
C VAL A 30 -13.70 4.49 4.42
N SER A 31 -13.17 3.61 3.57
CA SER A 31 -13.94 3.03 2.48
C SER A 31 -14.97 2.02 3.01
N GLU A 32 -16.04 1.75 2.24
CA GLU A 32 -17.00 0.70 2.61
C GLU A 32 -16.34 -0.68 2.66
N ARG A 33 -15.27 -0.90 1.90
CA ARG A 33 -14.46 -2.14 1.93
C ARG A 33 -13.68 -2.23 3.23
N THR A 34 -12.92 -1.20 3.58
CA THR A 34 -12.25 -1.11 4.89
C THR A 34 -13.25 -1.33 6.03
N ALA A 35 -14.42 -0.67 5.99
CA ALA A 35 -15.44 -0.87 7.03
C ALA A 35 -15.87 -2.33 7.14
N ARG A 36 -16.02 -3.06 6.03
CA ARG A 36 -16.38 -4.50 6.06
C ARG A 36 -15.25 -5.38 6.58
N ASP A 37 -14.02 -5.11 6.18
CA ASP A 37 -12.84 -5.92 6.52
C ASP A 37 -12.40 -5.76 7.98
N LEU A 38 -12.71 -4.61 8.60
CA LEU A 38 -12.44 -4.39 10.02
C LEU A 38 -13.35 -5.27 10.90
N PRO A 39 -12.85 -5.72 12.08
CA PRO A 39 -13.62 -6.55 12.99
C PRO A 39 -14.83 -5.82 13.58
N ALA A 40 -15.65 -6.53 14.35
CA ALA A 40 -16.82 -5.96 15.03
C ALA A 40 -16.41 -5.01 16.16
N VAL A 41 -17.35 -4.13 16.56
CA VAL A 41 -17.23 -3.25 17.72
C VAL A 41 -16.81 -4.05 18.97
N GLY A 42 -15.91 -3.49 19.76
CA GLY A 42 -15.31 -4.08 20.96
C GLY A 42 -14.01 -4.86 20.70
N ASN A 43 -13.66 -5.14 19.47
CA ASN A 43 -12.41 -5.83 19.15
C ASN A 43 -11.25 -4.87 18.93
N GLU A 44 -10.05 -5.28 19.34
CA GLU A 44 -8.81 -4.57 19.03
C GLU A 44 -8.38 -4.79 17.59
N VAL A 45 -7.91 -3.72 16.95
CA VAL A 45 -7.38 -3.76 15.59
C VAL A 45 -6.29 -2.73 15.40
N LYS A 46 -5.40 -2.97 14.43
CA LYS A 46 -4.49 -1.97 13.86
C LYS A 46 -5.09 -1.46 12.56
N VAL A 47 -5.24 -0.14 12.45
CA VAL A 47 -5.73 0.54 11.25
C VAL A 47 -4.60 1.42 10.72
N TYR A 48 -4.25 1.28 9.45
CA TYR A 48 -3.31 2.18 8.79
C TYR A 48 -3.99 3.52 8.54
N THR A 49 -3.24 4.62 8.61
CA THR A 49 -3.84 5.96 8.60
C THR A 49 -3.17 6.90 7.61
N TYR A 50 -3.93 7.89 7.17
CA TYR A 50 -3.47 9.07 6.47
C TYR A 50 -4.10 10.30 7.10
N LEU A 51 -3.28 11.23 7.59
CA LEU A 51 -3.74 12.50 8.13
C LEU A 51 -3.78 13.55 7.02
N HIS A 52 -4.98 14.02 6.68
CA HIS A 52 -5.18 15.16 5.81
C HIS A 52 -5.32 16.41 6.66
N HIS A 53 -4.34 17.31 6.57
CA HIS A 53 -4.31 18.55 7.30
C HIS A 53 -4.30 19.73 6.33
N ARG A 54 -5.20 20.68 6.55
CA ARG A 54 -5.28 21.99 5.92
C ARG A 54 -5.45 23.06 7.00
N GLU A 55 -5.41 24.32 6.61
CA GLU A 55 -5.56 25.44 7.55
C GLU A 55 -6.87 25.38 8.35
N ASP A 56 -7.95 24.96 7.71
CA ASP A 56 -9.32 24.94 8.24
C ASP A 56 -9.83 23.53 8.61
N GLN A 57 -9.09 22.47 8.31
CA GLN A 57 -9.58 21.11 8.46
C GLN A 57 -8.48 20.11 8.77
N MET A 58 -8.78 19.21 9.71
CA MET A 58 -7.98 18.03 9.98
C MET A 58 -8.87 16.79 9.91
N GLU A 59 -8.58 15.87 8.99
CA GLU A 59 -9.36 14.65 8.78
C GLU A 59 -8.43 13.44 8.74
N LEU A 60 -8.78 12.39 9.47
CA LEU A 60 -8.02 11.16 9.52
C LEU A 60 -8.72 10.08 8.71
N PHE A 61 -8.01 9.53 7.73
CA PHE A 61 -8.48 8.42 6.91
C PHE A 61 -7.89 7.11 7.42
N GLY A 62 -8.67 6.04 7.37
CA GLY A 62 -8.27 4.72 7.85
C GLY A 62 -8.36 3.65 6.77
N PHE A 63 -7.47 2.67 6.83
CA PHE A 63 -7.36 1.54 5.89
C PHE A 63 -7.11 0.25 6.65
N ALA A 64 -7.82 -0.82 6.30
CA ALA A 64 -7.62 -2.13 6.89
C ALA A 64 -6.28 -2.75 6.44
N HIS A 65 -5.89 -2.50 5.18
CA HIS A 65 -4.71 -3.06 4.53
C HIS A 65 -3.77 -1.96 4.03
N VAL A 66 -2.48 -2.26 4.02
CA VAL A 66 -1.44 -1.31 3.55
C VAL A 66 -1.59 -1.02 2.06
N GLU A 67 -1.98 -2.03 1.27
CA GLU A 67 -2.17 -1.92 -0.19
C GLU A 67 -3.27 -0.91 -0.54
N GLU A 68 -4.35 -0.88 0.24
CA GLU A 68 -5.42 0.10 0.07
C GLU A 68 -4.91 1.53 0.34
N ARG A 69 -4.09 1.71 1.39
CA ARG A 69 -3.45 3.00 1.69
C ARG A 69 -2.48 3.43 0.60
N LEU A 70 -1.71 2.50 0.01
CA LEU A 70 -0.79 2.79 -1.08
C LEU A 70 -1.54 3.25 -2.33
N LEU A 71 -2.59 2.53 -2.72
CA LEU A 71 -3.44 2.93 -3.83
C LEU A 71 -4.11 4.29 -3.56
N PHE A 72 -4.53 4.55 -2.32
CA PHE A 72 -5.03 5.87 -1.93
C PHE A 72 -3.99 6.98 -2.18
N HIS A 73 -2.72 6.77 -1.80
CA HIS A 73 -1.65 7.72 -2.06
C HIS A 73 -1.40 7.94 -3.55
N ASP A 74 -1.44 6.89 -4.36
CA ASP A 74 -1.29 7.00 -5.81
C ASP A 74 -2.44 7.80 -6.42
N LEU A 75 -3.68 7.56 -5.98
CA LEU A 75 -4.86 8.33 -6.41
C LEU A 75 -4.73 9.83 -6.09
N LEU A 76 -4.17 10.18 -4.94
CA LEU A 76 -3.94 11.60 -4.58
C LEU A 76 -2.95 12.33 -5.49
N ARG A 77 -2.08 11.62 -6.21
CA ARG A 77 -1.17 12.20 -7.20
C ARG A 77 -1.87 12.60 -8.50
N VAL A 78 -3.10 12.10 -8.71
CA VAL A 78 -3.87 12.41 -9.91
C VAL A 78 -4.57 13.76 -9.74
N SER A 79 -4.31 14.69 -10.66
CA SER A 79 -4.93 16.02 -10.62
C SER A 79 -6.46 15.96 -10.63
N GLY A 80 -7.07 16.56 -9.62
CA GLY A 80 -8.52 16.60 -9.42
C GLY A 80 -9.07 15.47 -8.55
N ILE A 81 -8.22 14.60 -8.02
CA ILE A 81 -8.63 13.59 -7.03
C ILE A 81 -8.16 14.01 -5.64
N GLY A 82 -9.12 14.33 -4.78
CA GLY A 82 -8.87 14.60 -3.36
C GLY A 82 -9.15 13.36 -2.49
N PRO A 83 -8.86 13.44 -1.17
CA PRO A 83 -8.98 12.30 -0.26
C PRO A 83 -10.36 11.65 -0.24
N ARG A 84 -11.43 12.44 -0.19
CA ARG A 84 -12.81 11.90 -0.21
C ARG A 84 -13.16 11.19 -1.51
N GLN A 85 -12.65 11.70 -2.65
CA GLN A 85 -12.81 11.04 -3.94
C GLN A 85 -12.03 9.72 -4.00
N ALA A 86 -10.80 9.70 -3.50
CA ALA A 86 -9.97 8.51 -3.42
C ALA A 86 -10.65 7.41 -2.58
N VAL A 87 -11.19 7.74 -1.38
CA VAL A 87 -11.95 6.78 -0.56
C VAL A 87 -13.20 6.26 -1.29
N ARG A 88 -13.90 7.12 -2.06
CA ARG A 88 -15.05 6.67 -2.86
C ARG A 88 -14.64 5.69 -3.95
N ILE A 89 -13.51 5.91 -4.61
CA ILE A 89 -12.95 4.98 -5.59
C ILE A 89 -12.65 3.63 -4.94
N LEU A 90 -11.98 3.64 -3.78
CA LEU A 90 -11.67 2.44 -3.00
C LEU A 90 -12.92 1.70 -2.49
N SER A 91 -14.02 2.42 -2.24
CA SER A 91 -15.32 1.78 -1.91
C SER A 91 -15.92 1.04 -3.10
N GLY A 92 -15.78 1.61 -4.31
CA GLY A 92 -16.39 1.07 -5.53
C GLY A 92 -15.63 -0.09 -6.17
N MET A 93 -14.30 -0.17 -5.98
CA MET A 93 -13.47 -1.20 -6.61
C MET A 93 -12.32 -1.62 -5.69
N GLY A 94 -12.03 -2.92 -5.63
CA GLY A 94 -10.91 -3.45 -4.84
C GLY A 94 -9.56 -3.16 -5.50
N VAL A 95 -8.48 -3.19 -4.70
CA VAL A 95 -7.13 -2.88 -5.17
C VAL A 95 -6.72 -3.71 -6.38
N GLN A 96 -6.88 -5.03 -6.32
CA GLN A 96 -6.48 -5.93 -7.41
C GLN A 96 -7.31 -5.74 -8.68
N GLU A 97 -8.61 -5.48 -8.54
CA GLU A 97 -9.51 -5.20 -9.66
C GLU A 97 -9.15 -3.86 -10.31
N PHE A 98 -8.82 -2.85 -9.49
CA PHE A 98 -8.36 -1.56 -9.96
C PHE A 98 -7.06 -1.66 -10.76
N VAL A 99 -6.07 -2.40 -10.25
CA VAL A 99 -4.80 -2.67 -10.95
C VAL A 99 -5.06 -3.32 -12.30
N LYS A 100 -5.86 -4.40 -12.35
CA LYS A 100 -6.21 -5.08 -13.61
C LYS A 100 -6.89 -4.14 -14.61
N SER A 101 -7.80 -3.26 -14.14
CA SER A 101 -8.46 -2.28 -15.02
C SER A 101 -7.50 -1.22 -15.56
N LEU A 102 -6.48 -0.82 -14.77
CA LEU A 102 -5.42 0.07 -15.25
C LEU A 102 -4.55 -0.57 -16.33
N ASP A 103 -4.13 -1.82 -16.10
CA ASP A 103 -3.25 -2.55 -17.05
C ASP A 103 -3.96 -2.84 -18.37
N ALA A 104 -5.28 -3.09 -18.32
CA ALA A 104 -6.13 -3.34 -19.47
C ALA A 104 -6.64 -2.06 -20.17
N ASP A 105 -6.28 -0.86 -19.71
CA ASP A 105 -6.85 0.44 -20.18
C ASP A 105 -8.40 0.47 -20.10
N ASP A 106 -9.01 -0.25 -19.13
CA ASP A 106 -10.46 -0.41 -19.02
C ASP A 106 -11.13 0.82 -18.40
N VAL A 107 -11.32 1.86 -19.23
CA VAL A 107 -12.02 3.10 -18.84
C VAL A 107 -13.45 2.82 -18.41
N ASP A 108 -14.11 1.83 -19.03
CA ASP A 108 -15.53 1.55 -18.77
C ASP A 108 -15.72 0.95 -17.38
N SER A 109 -14.88 0.01 -16.96
CA SER A 109 -14.92 -0.54 -15.60
C SER A 109 -14.65 0.54 -14.55
N LEU A 110 -13.64 1.39 -14.74
CA LEU A 110 -13.35 2.49 -13.84
C LEU A 110 -14.50 3.51 -13.76
N SER A 111 -15.13 3.82 -14.90
CA SER A 111 -16.22 4.80 -14.94
C SER A 111 -17.54 4.31 -14.30
N ARG A 112 -17.67 3.01 -13.99
CA ARG A 112 -18.79 2.46 -13.20
C ARG A 112 -18.73 2.82 -11.72
N ILE A 113 -17.55 3.25 -11.23
CA ILE A 113 -17.38 3.69 -9.85
C ILE A 113 -18.21 4.96 -9.63
N PRO A 114 -19.11 5.02 -8.63
CA PRO A 114 -19.95 6.17 -8.38
C PRO A 114 -19.13 7.46 -8.19
N GLY A 115 -19.44 8.48 -8.99
CA GLY A 115 -18.73 9.77 -8.95
C GLY A 115 -17.39 9.79 -9.71
N LEU A 116 -17.06 8.74 -10.47
CA LEU A 116 -15.91 8.70 -11.35
C LEU A 116 -16.37 8.77 -12.81
N GLY A 117 -16.28 9.95 -13.39
CA GLY A 117 -16.64 10.14 -14.82
C GLY A 117 -15.56 9.62 -15.77
N ARG A 118 -15.94 9.32 -17.01
CA ARG A 118 -15.09 8.79 -18.06
C ARG A 118 -13.79 9.58 -18.27
N LYS A 119 -13.84 10.92 -18.24
CA LYS A 119 -12.66 11.80 -18.34
C LYS A 119 -11.69 11.62 -17.16
N THR A 120 -12.21 11.44 -15.95
CA THR A 120 -11.39 11.21 -14.76
C THR A 120 -10.78 9.80 -14.77
N ALA A 121 -11.53 8.79 -15.22
CA ALA A 121 -11.03 7.43 -15.42
C ALA A 121 -9.83 7.41 -16.40
N GLN A 122 -9.95 8.10 -17.53
CA GLN A 122 -8.85 8.24 -18.49
C GLN A 122 -7.61 8.93 -17.89
N LYS A 123 -7.81 9.99 -17.09
CA LYS A 123 -6.70 10.66 -16.40
C LYS A 123 -6.01 9.74 -15.39
N ILE A 124 -6.77 8.92 -14.66
CA ILE A 124 -6.23 7.94 -13.71
C ILE A 124 -5.35 6.94 -14.46
N ILE A 125 -5.85 6.35 -15.53
CA ILE A 125 -5.10 5.38 -16.33
C ILE A 125 -3.80 6.01 -16.83
N LEU A 126 -3.87 7.19 -17.45
CA LEU A 126 -2.71 7.88 -17.99
C LEU A 126 -1.66 8.21 -16.91
N ALA A 127 -2.10 8.56 -15.71
CA ALA A 127 -1.22 8.96 -14.62
C ALA A 127 -0.59 7.77 -13.88
N LEU A 128 -1.33 6.68 -13.69
CA LEU A 128 -0.97 5.59 -12.76
C LEU A 128 -0.56 4.28 -13.44
N ARG A 129 -0.88 4.07 -14.71
CA ARG A 129 -0.50 2.84 -15.40
C ARG A 129 1.02 2.63 -15.38
N GLY A 130 1.45 1.46 -14.92
CA GLY A 130 2.86 1.10 -14.76
C GLY A 130 3.62 1.90 -13.68
N ARG A 131 2.90 2.68 -12.84
CA ARG A 131 3.50 3.55 -11.81
C ARG A 131 2.89 3.37 -10.43
N LEU A 132 2.07 2.34 -10.24
CA LEU A 132 1.44 2.08 -8.96
C LEU A 132 2.46 1.67 -7.91
N THR A 133 2.44 2.36 -6.78
CA THR A 133 3.27 2.01 -5.62
C THR A 133 2.86 0.65 -5.06
N VAL A 134 1.57 0.30 -5.11
CA VAL A 134 1.04 -0.98 -4.63
C VAL A 134 1.61 -2.20 -5.37
N LEU A 135 2.09 -2.04 -6.61
CA LEU A 135 2.76 -3.11 -7.37
C LEU A 135 4.27 -3.19 -7.04
N GLN A 136 4.82 -2.16 -6.40
CA GLN A 136 6.24 -2.11 -6.03
C GLN A 136 6.48 -2.66 -4.62
N GLU A 137 5.42 -2.81 -3.84
CA GLU A 137 5.45 -3.31 -2.46
C GLU A 137 4.72 -4.67 -2.35
N ASP A 138 5.12 -5.66 -3.14
CA ASP A 138 4.91 -7.06 -2.78
C ASP A 138 5.93 -7.42 -1.69
N GLY A 139 5.49 -7.19 -0.46
CA GLY A 139 6.25 -7.39 0.77
C GLY A 139 6.76 -6.05 1.33
N GLU A 140 6.53 -5.82 2.63
CA GLU A 140 7.43 -5.02 3.45
C GLU A 140 8.80 -5.73 3.35
N GLU A 141 9.56 -5.44 2.30
CA GLU A 141 10.99 -5.71 2.37
C GLU A 141 11.51 -4.85 3.52
N PRO A 142 12.08 -5.41 4.58
CA PRO A 142 12.77 -4.65 5.60
C PRO A 142 13.68 -3.64 4.88
N LYS A 143 13.82 -2.43 5.39
CA LYS A 143 14.71 -1.38 4.80
C LYS A 143 16.06 -1.95 4.35
N ALA A 144 16.56 -2.93 5.07
CA ALA A 144 17.73 -3.72 4.78
C ALA A 144 17.74 -4.35 3.37
N PHE A 145 16.64 -4.93 2.92
CA PHE A 145 16.60 -5.55 1.58
C PHE A 145 16.52 -4.53 0.47
N SER A 146 15.88 -3.38 0.70
CA SER A 146 15.92 -2.23 -0.21
C SER A 146 17.36 -1.68 -0.35
N GLU A 147 18.15 -1.69 0.71
CA GLU A 147 19.56 -1.30 0.71
C GLU A 147 20.41 -2.33 -0.07
N ILE A 148 20.14 -3.62 0.08
CA ILE A 148 20.78 -4.69 -0.69
C ILE A 148 20.51 -4.54 -2.19
N ILE A 149 19.25 -4.31 -2.60
CA ILE A 149 18.88 -4.10 -4.01
C ILE A 149 19.59 -2.87 -4.57
N THR A 150 19.68 -1.79 -3.78
CA THR A 150 20.40 -0.58 -4.21
C THR A 150 21.89 -0.85 -4.38
N ALA A 151 22.53 -1.52 -3.43
CA ALA A 151 23.94 -1.89 -3.52
C ALA A 151 24.24 -2.78 -4.73
N LEU A 152 23.35 -3.75 -5.05
CA LEU A 152 23.49 -4.59 -6.25
C LEU A 152 23.34 -3.76 -7.53
N ALA A 153 22.41 -2.80 -7.56
CA ALA A 153 22.25 -1.90 -8.72
C ALA A 153 23.47 -0.98 -8.90
N ASP A 154 24.08 -0.49 -7.82
CA ASP A 154 25.31 0.32 -7.85
C ASP A 154 26.52 -0.51 -8.32
N MET A 155 26.49 -1.83 -8.15
CA MET A 155 27.49 -2.77 -8.70
C MET A 155 27.26 -3.08 -10.19
N GLY A 156 26.20 -2.52 -10.82
CA GLY A 156 25.93 -2.66 -12.24
C GLY A 156 24.93 -3.75 -12.62
N PHE A 157 24.29 -4.42 -11.66
CA PHE A 157 23.21 -5.36 -11.95
C PHE A 157 21.91 -4.61 -12.27
N ASP A 158 21.09 -5.20 -13.14
CA ASP A 158 19.75 -4.66 -13.39
C ASP A 158 18.89 -4.70 -12.12
N ARG A 159 18.27 -3.56 -11.78
CA ARG A 159 17.52 -3.39 -10.53
C ARG A 159 16.36 -4.37 -10.38
N GLN A 160 15.67 -4.72 -11.48
CA GLN A 160 14.56 -5.67 -11.47
C GLN A 160 15.06 -7.10 -11.23
N SER A 161 16.17 -7.46 -11.86
CA SER A 161 16.84 -8.75 -11.64
C SER A 161 17.37 -8.88 -10.23
N ALA A 162 17.95 -7.82 -9.67
CA ALA A 162 18.41 -7.76 -8.29
C ALA A 162 17.23 -7.96 -7.30
N ALA A 163 16.11 -7.26 -7.51
CA ALA A 163 14.92 -7.41 -6.68
C ALA A 163 14.38 -8.84 -6.72
N LYS A 164 14.28 -9.47 -7.88
CA LYS A 164 13.85 -10.87 -8.02
C LYS A 164 14.77 -11.83 -7.28
N ALA A 165 16.08 -11.67 -7.42
CA ALA A 165 17.05 -12.53 -6.76
C ALA A 165 16.97 -12.41 -5.23
N VAL A 166 16.86 -11.20 -4.70
CA VAL A 166 16.69 -10.95 -3.26
C VAL A 166 15.38 -11.56 -2.75
N SER A 167 14.25 -11.31 -3.41
CA SER A 167 12.93 -11.82 -3.00
C SER A 167 12.86 -13.35 -3.00
N SER A 168 13.52 -14.03 -3.93
CA SER A 168 13.55 -15.49 -3.96
C SER A 168 14.37 -16.11 -2.81
N LEU A 169 15.39 -15.39 -2.30
CA LEU A 169 16.26 -15.87 -1.22
C LEU A 169 15.70 -15.66 0.18
N ILE A 170 14.79 -14.69 0.36
CA ILE A 170 14.20 -14.37 1.66
C ILE A 170 13.55 -15.60 2.34
N PRO A 171 12.64 -16.36 1.68
CA PRO A 171 12.01 -17.50 2.31
C PRO A 171 13.00 -18.64 2.60
N GLU A 172 14.05 -18.79 1.80
CA GLU A 172 15.06 -19.85 1.99
C GLU A 172 15.94 -19.58 3.22
N ILE A 173 16.29 -18.29 3.45
CA ILE A 173 17.23 -17.89 4.49
C ILE A 173 16.54 -17.52 5.81
N SER A 174 15.23 -17.27 5.80
CA SER A 174 14.48 -16.82 6.98
C SER A 174 14.55 -17.78 8.19
N GLY A 175 14.88 -19.05 7.99
CA GLY A 175 15.06 -20.06 9.05
C GLY A 175 16.51 -20.37 9.42
N GLU A 176 17.50 -19.86 8.67
CA GLU A 176 18.91 -20.24 8.84
C GLU A 176 19.67 -19.33 9.83
N PHE A 177 19.22 -18.11 10.04
CA PHE A 177 19.92 -17.12 10.87
C PHE A 177 18.97 -16.39 11.84
N GLU A 178 19.32 -16.39 13.13
CA GLU A 178 18.58 -15.64 14.16
C GLU A 178 18.95 -14.14 14.14
N ASP A 179 20.19 -13.79 13.77
CA ASP A 179 20.67 -12.43 13.73
C ASP A 179 20.36 -11.74 12.39
N PRO A 180 19.64 -10.58 12.41
CA PRO A 180 19.28 -9.84 11.21
C PRO A 180 20.47 -9.44 10.32
N ALA A 181 21.58 -8.99 10.91
CA ALA A 181 22.76 -8.54 10.17
C ALA A 181 23.46 -9.71 9.43
N SER A 182 23.51 -10.88 10.04
CA SER A 182 24.02 -12.11 9.42
C SER A 182 23.12 -12.56 8.27
N ARG A 183 21.81 -12.43 8.42
CA ARG A 183 20.82 -12.73 7.37
C ARG A 183 21.00 -11.83 6.15
N GLU A 184 21.11 -10.52 6.36
CA GLU A 184 21.32 -9.53 5.29
C GLU A 184 22.58 -9.82 4.50
N LYS A 185 23.70 -10.08 5.19
CA LYS A 185 24.98 -10.39 4.58
C LYS A 185 24.92 -11.67 3.72
N GLU A 186 24.21 -12.69 4.16
CA GLU A 186 24.05 -13.92 3.41
C GLU A 186 23.14 -13.75 2.20
N ILE A 187 22.04 -13.00 2.33
CA ILE A 187 21.17 -12.66 1.19
C ILE A 187 21.96 -11.90 0.13
N PHE A 188 22.73 -10.89 0.53
CA PHE A 188 23.57 -10.12 -0.39
C PHE A 188 24.57 -11.00 -1.13
N ARG A 189 25.28 -11.88 -0.41
CA ARG A 189 26.25 -12.81 -0.98
C ARG A 189 25.62 -13.78 -1.99
N ARG A 190 24.49 -14.43 -1.63
CA ARG A 190 23.81 -15.38 -2.53
C ARG A 190 23.18 -14.68 -3.73
N ALA A 191 22.68 -13.45 -3.56
CA ALA A 191 22.14 -12.67 -4.67
C ALA A 191 23.21 -12.31 -5.72
N ILE A 192 24.42 -11.93 -5.30
CA ILE A 192 25.56 -11.73 -6.23
C ILE A 192 25.85 -12.99 -7.02
N VAL A 193 25.95 -14.16 -6.36
CA VAL A 193 26.24 -15.42 -7.02
C VAL A 193 25.15 -15.78 -8.03
N ALA A 194 23.87 -15.63 -7.66
CA ALA A 194 22.74 -15.90 -8.55
C ALA A 194 22.70 -14.98 -9.78
N LEU A 195 23.01 -13.70 -9.59
CA LEU A 195 23.03 -12.70 -10.68
C LEU A 195 24.24 -12.88 -11.60
N SER A 196 25.39 -13.26 -11.06
CA SER A 196 26.60 -13.52 -11.86
C SER A 196 26.54 -14.79 -12.67
N ALA A 197 25.74 -15.79 -12.26
CA ALA A 197 25.55 -17.03 -13.00
C ALA A 197 24.58 -16.90 -14.20
N ASN A 198 23.83 -15.78 -14.27
CA ASN A 198 22.84 -15.51 -15.32
C ASN A 198 23.30 -14.42 -16.33
N GLN A 199 24.55 -14.01 -16.30
CA GLN A 199 25.22 -13.19 -17.32
C GLN A 199 26.01 -14.05 -18.31
#